data_588491d79eabbeef690e1fa3ac848c4d
#
_entry.id   588491d79eabbeef690e1fa3ac848c4d
#
_cell.length_a   1.000
_cell.length_b   1.000
_cell.length_c   1.000
_cell.angle_alpha   90.00
_cell.angle_beta   90.00
_cell.angle_gamma   90.00
#
_symmetry.space_group_name_H-M   'P 1'
#
loop_
_entity.id
_entity.type
_entity.pdbx_description
1 polymer ?
#
loop_
_entity_poly.entity_id
_entity_poly.type
_entity_poly.pdbx_seq_one_letter_code
_entity_poly.pdbx_strand_id
1 'polypeptide(L)'
;MKQFLLDEDRIPFSEGDTIMQAARRAGKYVPHLCWHPDLGQSGACRVCVVKADDRLVAACTTQVCENMRVENRSTELDDKRRLLLQMLFVEGNHFCPGCEKSGDCQLQATAAEMGMLDLHYEEFYPDRPVDASHADIWIDFDRCILCKLCVRASHEIDKKGVFAIGGYGIKTHLLINSSTGKLDKSDLSADDAAAHICPVGAILPKRVGFLHPIGMRKFDITPIAFETPGADDAID
;
A
#
# COMPACT_ATOMS: atom_id res chain seq x y z
N MET A 1 16.97 6.05 26.92
CA MET A 1 16.42 5.65 25.61
C MET A 1 15.59 6.83 25.11
N LYS A 2 15.86 7.31 23.89
CA LYS A 2 15.11 8.44 23.32
C LYS A 2 13.65 8.00 23.11
N GLN A 3 12.69 8.89 23.37
CA GLN A 3 11.25 8.61 23.25
C GLN A 3 10.51 9.79 22.62
N PHE A 4 9.41 9.50 21.95
CA PHE A 4 8.43 10.48 21.48
C PHE A 4 7.04 10.07 21.95
N LEU A 5 6.07 10.98 21.85
CA LEU A 5 4.68 10.72 22.20
C LEU A 5 3.90 10.41 20.92
N LEU A 6 3.27 9.23 20.84
CA LEU A 6 2.34 8.86 19.76
C LEU A 6 0.96 8.68 20.39
N ASP A 7 0.04 9.58 20.05
CA ASP A 7 -1.23 9.75 20.78
C ASP A 7 -0.93 9.95 22.27
N GLU A 8 -1.31 9.02 23.14
CA GLU A 8 -1.05 9.08 24.59
C GLU A 8 0.14 8.21 25.04
N ASP A 9 0.77 7.45 24.10
CA ASP A 9 1.79 6.49 24.41
C ASP A 9 3.21 7.02 24.20
N ARG A 10 4.10 6.75 25.13
CA ARG A 10 5.55 7.01 24.99
C ARG A 10 6.22 5.88 24.23
N ILE A 11 6.67 6.16 23.02
CA ILE A 11 7.27 5.19 22.11
C ILE A 11 8.79 5.37 22.06
N PRO A 12 9.57 4.32 22.33
CA PRO A 12 11.01 4.36 22.15
C PRO A 12 11.37 4.34 20.65
N PHE A 13 12.44 5.03 20.29
CA PHE A 13 12.93 5.04 18.91
C PHE A 13 14.45 5.03 18.83
N SER A 14 14.98 4.60 17.68
CA SER A 14 16.39 4.67 17.31
C SER A 14 16.65 5.90 16.45
N GLU A 15 17.87 6.40 16.47
CA GLU A 15 18.28 7.52 15.63
C GLU A 15 18.12 7.18 14.15
N GLY A 16 17.51 8.09 13.39
CA GLY A 16 17.20 7.88 11.97
C GLY A 16 15.85 7.21 11.69
N ASP A 17 15.15 6.69 12.70
CA ASP A 17 13.82 6.12 12.50
C ASP A 17 12.83 7.17 11.99
N THR A 18 11.95 6.72 11.12
CA THR A 18 10.71 7.47 10.81
C THR A 18 9.64 7.19 11.87
N ILE A 19 8.63 8.08 11.93
CA ILE A 19 7.45 7.88 12.79
C ILE A 19 6.82 6.51 12.51
N MET A 20 6.70 6.12 11.23
CA MET A 20 6.16 4.82 10.82
C MET A 20 6.96 3.65 11.37
N GLN A 21 8.29 3.67 11.24
CA GLN A 21 9.15 2.59 11.71
C GLN A 21 9.09 2.43 13.24
N ALA A 22 9.14 3.54 13.96
CA ALA A 22 9.05 3.51 15.43
C ALA A 22 7.67 3.05 15.91
N ALA A 23 6.58 3.55 15.29
CA ALA A 23 5.21 3.13 15.59
C ALA A 23 5.02 1.62 15.38
N ARG A 24 5.45 1.11 14.22
CA ARG A 24 5.35 -0.32 13.88
C ARG A 24 6.07 -1.21 14.89
N ARG A 25 7.32 -0.88 15.26
CA ARG A 25 8.07 -1.65 16.29
C ARG A 25 7.37 -1.67 17.65
N ALA A 26 6.61 -0.63 17.95
CA ALA A 26 5.80 -0.56 19.17
C ALA A 26 4.41 -1.19 19.02
N GLY A 27 4.11 -1.87 17.91
CA GLY A 27 2.81 -2.48 17.64
C GLY A 27 1.68 -1.46 17.42
N LYS A 28 2.01 -0.23 16.98
CA LYS A 28 1.04 0.83 16.71
C LYS A 28 0.79 0.96 15.21
N TYR A 29 -0.44 0.77 14.81
CA TYR A 29 -0.84 0.89 13.41
C TYR A 29 -0.96 2.35 12.98
N VAL A 30 -0.27 2.69 11.90
CA VAL A 30 -0.44 3.94 11.15
C VAL A 30 -0.93 3.57 9.75
N PRO A 31 -2.10 4.04 9.29
CA PRO A 31 -2.64 3.69 7.97
C PRO A 31 -1.67 4.03 6.84
N HIS A 32 -1.47 3.11 5.90
CA HIS A 32 -0.54 3.31 4.78
C HIS A 32 -0.86 2.36 3.62
N LEU A 33 -0.34 2.67 2.41
CA LEU A 33 -0.49 1.83 1.21
C LEU A 33 0.80 1.71 0.40
N CYS A 34 1.73 2.65 0.52
CA CYS A 34 2.96 2.70 -0.28
C CYS A 34 4.24 2.47 0.53
N TRP A 35 4.09 2.04 1.78
CA TRP A 35 5.21 1.71 2.65
C TRP A 35 5.29 0.20 2.86
N HIS A 36 6.51 -0.32 2.89
CA HIS A 36 6.82 -1.70 3.22
C HIS A 36 8.11 -1.72 4.06
N PRO A 37 8.23 -2.58 5.09
CA PRO A 37 9.41 -2.60 5.96
C PRO A 37 10.72 -2.78 5.20
N ASP A 38 10.74 -3.65 4.20
CA ASP A 38 11.95 -4.01 3.45
C ASP A 38 12.35 -2.97 2.39
N LEU A 39 11.46 -2.05 2.04
CA LEU A 39 11.67 -1.05 0.98
C LEU A 39 11.90 0.36 1.51
N GLY A 40 11.74 0.62 2.82
CA GLY A 40 11.93 1.93 3.39
C GLY A 40 10.92 2.99 2.92
N GLN A 41 11.37 4.24 2.81
CA GLN A 41 10.51 5.43 2.63
C GLN A 41 10.03 5.58 1.17
N SER A 42 8.75 5.99 0.98
CA SER A 42 8.19 6.32 -0.35
C SER A 42 7.45 7.66 -0.38
N GLY A 43 6.47 7.86 0.53
CA GLY A 43 5.69 9.10 0.62
C GLY A 43 4.68 9.31 -0.52
N ALA A 44 4.39 8.30 -1.36
CA ALA A 44 3.56 8.44 -2.55
C ALA A 44 2.06 8.59 -2.23
N CYS A 45 1.47 7.67 -1.44
CA CYS A 45 0.02 7.63 -1.23
C CYS A 45 -0.52 8.67 -0.25
N ARG A 46 0.31 9.20 0.65
CA ARG A 46 -0.05 10.18 1.70
C ARG A 46 -1.07 9.68 2.75
N VAL A 47 -1.54 8.45 2.69
CA VAL A 47 -2.51 7.88 3.64
C VAL A 47 -1.95 7.83 5.07
N CYS A 48 -0.63 7.76 5.23
CA CYS A 48 0.05 7.79 6.53
C CYS A 48 0.20 9.20 7.14
N VAL A 49 -0.68 10.13 6.76
CA VAL A 49 -0.69 11.48 7.34
C VAL A 49 -0.94 11.43 8.85
N VAL A 50 -0.09 12.13 9.61
CA VAL A 50 -0.18 12.34 11.07
C VAL A 50 0.04 13.80 11.37
N LYS A 51 -0.30 14.23 12.58
CA LYS A 51 0.00 15.58 13.03
C LYS A 51 1.17 15.52 14.01
N ALA A 52 2.34 16.02 13.59
CA ALA A 52 3.56 16.06 14.41
C ALA A 52 3.86 17.52 14.78
N ASP A 53 3.89 17.83 16.09
CA ASP A 53 4.10 19.18 16.61
C ASP A 53 3.27 20.22 15.84
N ASP A 54 1.94 19.98 15.78
CA ASP A 54 0.93 20.78 15.07
C ASP A 54 1.07 20.90 13.54
N ARG A 55 1.91 20.09 12.90
CA ARG A 55 2.10 20.07 11.45
C ARG A 55 1.66 18.73 10.85
N LEU A 56 0.92 18.78 9.75
CA LEU A 56 0.55 17.59 8.98
C LEU A 56 1.76 17.07 8.19
N VAL A 57 2.18 15.85 8.50
CA VAL A 57 3.34 15.20 7.87
C VAL A 57 3.01 13.77 7.47
N ALA A 58 3.84 13.18 6.60
CA ALA A 58 3.73 11.76 6.27
C ALA A 58 4.61 10.95 7.23
N ALA A 59 4.02 10.06 8.02
CA ALA A 59 4.73 9.27 9.00
C ALA A 59 5.86 8.40 8.41
N CYS A 60 5.69 7.92 7.17
CA CYS A 60 6.68 7.08 6.51
C CYS A 60 7.96 7.81 6.06
N THR A 61 7.96 9.15 6.00
CA THR A 61 9.11 9.94 5.54
C THR A 61 9.63 10.94 6.59
N THR A 62 8.90 11.11 7.69
CA THR A 62 9.27 12.07 8.73
C THR A 62 10.05 11.36 9.82
N GLN A 63 11.28 11.82 10.06
CA GLN A 63 12.13 11.29 11.14
C GLN A 63 11.60 11.72 12.51
N VAL A 64 11.71 10.82 13.46
CA VAL A 64 11.34 11.06 14.85
C VAL A 64 12.42 11.88 15.56
N CYS A 65 11.98 12.86 16.35
CA CYS A 65 12.84 13.60 17.29
C CYS A 65 12.42 13.32 18.73
N GLU A 66 13.38 13.49 19.65
CA GLU A 66 13.10 13.32 21.09
C GLU A 66 12.05 14.34 21.57
N ASN A 67 11.07 13.85 22.35
CA ASN A 67 9.92 14.59 22.85
C ASN A 67 8.95 15.14 21.76
N MET A 68 9.09 14.73 20.49
CA MET A 68 8.11 15.03 19.44
C MET A 68 6.73 14.54 19.87
N ARG A 69 5.68 15.30 19.60
CA ARG A 69 4.28 14.92 19.84
C ARG A 69 3.61 14.59 18.51
N VAL A 70 3.17 13.35 18.39
CA VAL A 70 2.51 12.85 17.18
C VAL A 70 1.10 12.41 17.51
N GLU A 71 0.13 13.03 16.86
CA GLU A 71 -1.27 12.60 16.85
C GLU A 71 -1.51 11.75 15.61
N ASN A 72 -1.92 10.49 15.80
CA ASN A 72 -2.24 9.55 14.73
C ASN A 72 -3.74 9.28 14.63
N ARG A 73 -4.50 9.50 15.71
CA ARG A 73 -5.93 9.25 15.79
C ARG A 73 -6.68 10.55 16.13
N SER A 74 -7.40 11.11 15.17
CA SER A 74 -8.36 12.18 15.39
C SER A 74 -9.36 12.24 14.23
N THR A 75 -10.52 12.82 14.47
CA THR A 75 -11.56 13.00 13.44
C THR A 75 -11.00 13.72 12.20
N GLU A 76 -10.19 14.76 12.43
CA GLU A 76 -9.57 15.52 11.33
C GLU A 76 -8.66 14.63 10.46
N LEU A 77 -7.83 13.79 11.07
CA LEU A 77 -6.92 12.89 10.36
C LEU A 77 -7.68 11.79 9.62
N ASP A 78 -8.69 11.21 10.27
CA ASP A 78 -9.50 10.15 9.68
C ASP A 78 -10.34 10.67 8.50
N ASP A 79 -10.85 11.91 8.57
CA ASP A 79 -11.51 12.57 7.43
C ASP A 79 -10.55 12.77 6.25
N LYS A 80 -9.33 13.23 6.50
CA LYS A 80 -8.30 13.38 5.46
C LYS A 80 -7.93 12.04 4.82
N ARG A 81 -7.80 10.98 5.62
CA ARG A 81 -7.49 9.63 5.13
C ARG A 81 -8.64 9.08 4.30
N ARG A 82 -9.90 9.23 4.75
CA ARG A 82 -11.09 8.85 3.97
C ARG A 82 -11.13 9.56 2.63
N LEU A 83 -10.86 10.86 2.60
CA LEU A 83 -10.78 11.62 1.35
C LEU A 83 -9.75 11.05 0.38
N LEU A 84 -8.54 10.76 0.85
CA LEU A 84 -7.48 10.16 0.02
C LEU A 84 -7.87 8.76 -0.48
N LEU A 85 -8.46 7.94 0.37
CA LEU A 85 -8.92 6.60 0.01
C LEU A 85 -10.03 6.66 -1.03
N GLN A 86 -11.02 7.54 -0.88
CA GLN A 86 -12.08 7.75 -1.88
C GLN A 86 -11.51 8.12 -3.25
N MET A 87 -10.53 9.03 -3.29
CA MET A 87 -9.86 9.39 -4.56
C MET A 87 -9.17 8.19 -5.21
N LEU A 88 -8.52 7.33 -4.43
CA LEU A 88 -7.89 6.11 -4.95
C LEU A 88 -8.92 5.10 -5.51
N PHE A 89 -10.08 5.00 -4.88
CA PHE A 89 -11.15 4.13 -5.36
C PHE A 89 -11.79 4.64 -6.66
N VAL A 90 -12.12 5.92 -6.74
CA VAL A 90 -12.80 6.48 -7.93
C VAL A 90 -11.87 6.64 -9.14
N GLU A 91 -10.56 6.76 -8.91
CA GLU A 91 -9.55 6.84 -9.97
C GLU A 91 -9.34 5.50 -10.69
N GLY A 92 -9.58 4.40 -10.00
CA GLY A 92 -9.41 3.04 -10.52
C GLY A 92 -10.75 2.35 -10.77
N ASN A 93 -10.69 1.09 -11.21
CA ASN A 93 -11.86 0.21 -11.30
C ASN A 93 -11.75 -0.88 -10.22
N HIS A 94 -12.14 -0.52 -8.99
CA HIS A 94 -12.01 -1.38 -7.81
C HIS A 94 -13.31 -2.14 -7.52
N PHE A 95 -13.71 -3.02 -8.45
CA PHE A 95 -14.87 -3.89 -8.23
C PHE A 95 -14.55 -5.02 -7.23
N CYS A 96 -14.56 -4.68 -5.93
CA CYS A 96 -14.17 -5.57 -4.84
C CYS A 96 -14.89 -6.93 -4.81
N PRO A 97 -16.20 -7.03 -5.08
CA PRO A 97 -16.89 -8.34 -5.07
C PRO A 97 -16.35 -9.35 -6.08
N GLY A 98 -15.82 -8.88 -7.21
CA GLY A 98 -15.23 -9.71 -8.27
C GLY A 98 -13.69 -9.72 -8.28
N CYS A 99 -13.04 -9.17 -7.28
CA CYS A 99 -11.60 -9.07 -7.22
C CYS A 99 -11.01 -10.25 -6.42
N GLU A 100 -10.02 -10.93 -6.98
CA GLU A 100 -9.32 -12.06 -6.35
C GLU A 100 -8.55 -11.65 -5.09
N LYS A 101 -8.18 -10.37 -4.95
CA LYS A 101 -7.52 -9.79 -3.77
C LYS A 101 -8.50 -9.39 -2.67
N SER A 102 -9.81 -9.50 -2.88
CA SER A 102 -10.81 -9.11 -1.88
C SER A 102 -10.63 -9.87 -0.57
N GLY A 103 -10.63 -9.12 0.55
CA GLY A 103 -10.38 -9.66 1.90
C GLY A 103 -8.91 -9.85 2.25
N ASP A 104 -7.99 -9.66 1.27
CA ASP A 104 -6.54 -9.58 1.45
C ASP A 104 -5.99 -8.32 0.75
N CYS A 105 -6.83 -7.34 0.51
CA CYS A 105 -6.48 -6.07 -0.13
C CYS A 105 -6.25 -5.00 0.93
N GLN A 106 -5.05 -4.43 0.97
CA GLN A 106 -4.70 -3.39 1.95
C GLN A 106 -5.52 -2.11 1.76
N LEU A 107 -5.87 -1.73 0.51
CA LEU A 107 -6.74 -0.58 0.25
C LEU A 107 -8.14 -0.80 0.85
N GLN A 108 -8.73 -1.98 0.61
CA GLN A 108 -10.05 -2.35 1.15
C GLN A 108 -10.03 -2.37 2.68
N ALA A 109 -9.02 -3.01 3.27
CA ALA A 109 -8.90 -3.13 4.73
C ALA A 109 -8.67 -1.76 5.39
N THR A 110 -7.83 -0.89 4.78
CA THR A 110 -7.62 0.48 5.29
C THR A 110 -8.89 1.31 5.17
N ALA A 111 -9.67 1.17 4.11
CA ALA A 111 -10.96 1.86 3.95
C ALA A 111 -11.97 1.41 5.04
N ALA A 112 -12.04 0.11 5.30
CA ALA A 112 -12.88 -0.44 6.37
C ALA A 112 -12.46 0.09 7.76
N GLU A 113 -11.15 0.11 8.05
CA GLU A 113 -10.59 0.68 9.29
C GLU A 113 -10.93 2.16 9.48
N MET A 114 -10.99 2.92 8.38
CA MET A 114 -11.40 4.33 8.40
C MET A 114 -12.92 4.52 8.39
N GLY A 115 -13.71 3.46 8.48
CA GLY A 115 -15.18 3.54 8.47
C GLY A 115 -15.76 4.05 7.15
N MET A 116 -15.06 3.84 6.03
CA MET A 116 -15.53 4.22 4.71
C MET A 116 -16.53 3.18 4.19
N LEU A 117 -17.81 3.54 4.06
CA LEU A 117 -18.90 2.65 3.67
C LEU A 117 -19.27 2.75 2.19
N ASP A 118 -19.02 3.90 1.57
CA ASP A 118 -19.42 4.23 0.21
C ASP A 118 -18.47 5.26 -0.42
N LEU A 119 -18.66 5.52 -1.72
CA LEU A 119 -17.96 6.54 -2.48
C LEU A 119 -18.85 7.78 -2.61
N HIS A 120 -18.28 8.98 -2.35
CA HIS A 120 -18.97 10.25 -2.45
C HIS A 120 -18.64 11.02 -3.73
N TYR A 121 -17.66 10.54 -4.50
CA TYR A 121 -17.22 11.14 -5.77
C TYR A 121 -17.66 10.30 -6.94
N GLU A 122 -17.82 10.94 -8.09
CA GLU A 122 -18.07 10.26 -9.36
C GLU A 122 -16.88 9.40 -9.75
N GLU A 123 -17.14 8.17 -10.13
CA GLU A 123 -16.11 7.23 -10.59
C GLU A 123 -15.64 7.59 -11.99
N PHE A 124 -14.33 7.44 -12.25
CA PHE A 124 -13.75 7.78 -13.54
C PHE A 124 -13.90 6.67 -14.58
N TYR A 125 -14.12 5.43 -14.15
CA TYR A 125 -14.21 4.25 -15.03
C TYR A 125 -13.11 4.22 -16.09
N PRO A 126 -11.83 4.21 -15.71
CA PRO A 126 -10.75 4.17 -16.68
C PRO A 126 -10.83 2.91 -17.52
N ASP A 127 -10.33 3.00 -18.76
CA ASP A 127 -10.20 1.86 -19.70
C ASP A 127 -8.71 1.57 -19.92
N ARG A 128 -8.04 1.11 -18.86
CA ARG A 128 -6.65 0.72 -18.92
C ARG A 128 -6.54 -0.77 -19.24
N PRO A 129 -5.49 -1.19 -19.96
CA PRO A 129 -5.38 -2.58 -20.38
C PRO A 129 -5.20 -3.56 -19.22
N VAL A 130 -5.59 -4.81 -19.48
CA VAL A 130 -5.16 -5.96 -18.68
C VAL A 130 -4.06 -6.68 -19.45
N ASP A 131 -2.94 -6.98 -18.79
CA ASP A 131 -1.87 -7.80 -19.37
C ASP A 131 -1.82 -9.16 -18.67
N ALA A 132 -2.20 -10.20 -19.40
CA ALA A 132 -2.16 -11.59 -18.97
C ALA A 132 -1.17 -12.42 -19.80
N SER A 133 -0.19 -11.77 -20.42
CA SER A 133 0.76 -12.42 -21.35
C SER A 133 1.79 -13.32 -20.64
N HIS A 134 2.16 -13.04 -19.38
CA HIS A 134 3.05 -13.91 -18.61
C HIS A 134 2.36 -15.24 -18.25
N ALA A 135 3.12 -16.33 -18.10
CA ALA A 135 2.56 -17.66 -17.82
C ALA A 135 1.78 -17.70 -16.48
N ASP A 136 2.33 -17.11 -15.43
CA ASP A 136 1.85 -17.26 -14.05
C ASP A 136 1.36 -15.97 -13.39
N ILE A 137 1.68 -14.81 -13.93
CA ILE A 137 1.32 -13.49 -13.39
C ILE A 137 0.45 -12.75 -14.39
N TRP A 138 -0.47 -11.93 -13.89
CA TRP A 138 -1.24 -10.99 -14.69
C TRP A 138 -1.34 -9.64 -13.99
N ILE A 139 -1.57 -8.59 -14.74
CA ILE A 139 -1.72 -7.23 -14.25
C ILE A 139 -2.98 -6.57 -14.82
N ASP A 140 -3.75 -5.96 -13.92
CA ASP A 140 -4.87 -5.08 -14.24
C ASP A 140 -4.47 -3.64 -13.89
N PHE A 141 -4.22 -2.84 -14.91
CA PHE A 141 -3.76 -1.46 -14.72
C PHE A 141 -4.86 -0.55 -14.18
N ASP A 142 -6.14 -0.92 -14.31
CA ASP A 142 -7.25 -0.16 -13.72
C ASP A 142 -7.24 -0.22 -12.18
N ARG A 143 -6.70 -1.30 -11.60
CA ARG A 143 -6.59 -1.47 -10.15
C ARG A 143 -5.32 -0.87 -9.54
N CYS A 144 -4.45 -0.28 -10.37
CA CYS A 144 -3.16 0.24 -9.90
C CYS A 144 -3.31 1.60 -9.22
N ILE A 145 -2.95 1.69 -7.95
CA ILE A 145 -2.97 2.92 -7.13
C ILE A 145 -1.65 3.70 -7.16
N LEU A 146 -0.74 3.39 -8.07
CA LEU A 146 0.57 4.05 -8.24
C LEU A 146 1.41 4.12 -6.94
N CYS A 147 1.30 3.14 -6.06
CA CYS A 147 2.05 3.08 -4.79
C CYS A 147 3.56 2.88 -4.98
N LYS A 148 3.99 2.41 -6.15
CA LYS A 148 5.39 2.15 -6.55
C LYS A 148 6.08 1.00 -5.79
N LEU A 149 5.35 0.18 -5.03
CA LEU A 149 5.97 -0.93 -4.32
C LEU A 149 6.60 -1.95 -5.29
N CYS A 150 5.88 -2.37 -6.35
CA CYS A 150 6.41 -3.28 -7.37
C CYS A 150 7.63 -2.70 -8.11
N VAL A 151 7.64 -1.40 -8.39
CA VAL A 151 8.78 -0.72 -9.02
C VAL A 151 10.01 -0.84 -8.12
N ARG A 152 9.84 -0.54 -6.84
CA ARG A 152 10.91 -0.57 -5.85
C ARG A 152 11.38 -1.98 -5.55
N ALA A 153 10.46 -2.92 -5.35
CA ALA A 153 10.81 -4.33 -5.15
C ALA A 153 11.62 -4.87 -6.33
N SER A 154 11.17 -4.62 -7.56
CA SER A 154 11.90 -5.05 -8.75
C SER A 154 13.31 -4.45 -8.86
N HIS A 155 13.53 -3.21 -8.37
CA HIS A 155 14.85 -2.59 -8.34
C HIS A 155 15.69 -2.97 -7.12
N GLU A 156 15.09 -2.93 -5.92
CA GLU A 156 15.83 -3.02 -4.65
C GLU A 156 16.01 -4.47 -4.17
N ILE A 157 15.03 -5.34 -4.43
CA ILE A 157 15.04 -6.76 -4.02
C ILE A 157 15.44 -7.65 -5.18
N ASP A 158 14.64 -7.68 -6.25
CA ASP A 158 14.84 -8.61 -7.39
C ASP A 158 16.02 -8.22 -8.29
N LYS A 159 16.47 -6.97 -8.25
CA LYS A 159 17.57 -6.42 -9.10
C LYS A 159 17.32 -6.51 -10.62
N LYS A 160 16.05 -6.57 -11.03
CA LYS A 160 15.64 -6.75 -12.43
C LYS A 160 15.12 -5.48 -13.10
N GLY A 161 14.52 -4.54 -12.32
CA GLY A 161 13.97 -3.30 -12.85
C GLY A 161 12.83 -3.52 -13.87
N VAL A 162 12.00 -4.53 -13.66
CA VAL A 162 10.89 -4.89 -14.55
C VAL A 162 9.84 -3.79 -14.64
N PHE A 163 9.59 -3.07 -13.55
CA PHE A 163 8.57 -2.03 -13.49
C PHE A 163 9.18 -0.64 -13.40
N ALA A 164 8.51 0.33 -14.02
CA ALA A 164 8.86 1.75 -13.95
C ALA A 164 7.59 2.61 -13.93
N ILE A 165 7.73 3.89 -13.61
CA ILE A 165 6.65 4.88 -13.73
C ILE A 165 6.90 5.75 -14.93
N GLY A 166 5.89 5.87 -15.80
CA GLY A 166 5.87 6.77 -16.95
C GLY A 166 4.82 7.86 -16.82
N GLY A 167 4.89 8.85 -17.71
CA GLY A 167 3.97 9.97 -17.72
C GLY A 167 4.14 10.96 -16.57
N TYR A 168 3.24 11.95 -16.51
CA TYR A 168 3.18 12.93 -15.43
C TYR A 168 1.74 13.41 -15.21
N GLY A 169 1.45 13.89 -14.00
CA GLY A 169 0.10 14.31 -13.61
C GLY A 169 -0.91 13.18 -13.78
N ILE A 170 -2.07 13.48 -14.36
CA ILE A 170 -3.14 12.49 -14.59
C ILE A 170 -2.75 11.38 -15.59
N LYS A 171 -1.69 11.60 -16.38
CA LYS A 171 -1.16 10.59 -17.31
C LYS A 171 -0.08 9.69 -16.69
N THR A 172 0.16 9.80 -15.39
CA THR A 172 1.09 8.92 -14.69
C THR A 172 0.55 7.48 -14.72
N HIS A 173 1.40 6.54 -15.10
CA HIS A 173 1.03 5.12 -15.20
C HIS A 173 2.22 4.20 -14.95
N LEU A 174 1.93 2.95 -14.62
CA LEU A 174 2.93 1.91 -14.48
C LEU A 174 3.36 1.42 -15.86
N LEU A 175 4.66 1.25 -16.05
CA LEU A 175 5.28 0.70 -17.24
C LEU A 175 5.91 -0.66 -16.94
N ILE A 176 5.95 -1.52 -17.96
CA ILE A 176 6.70 -2.77 -17.95
C ILE A 176 7.91 -2.61 -18.87
N ASN A 177 9.11 -2.76 -18.32
CA ASN A 177 10.37 -2.69 -19.04
C ASN A 177 10.58 -4.00 -19.82
N SER A 178 10.10 -4.02 -21.03
CA SER A 178 10.26 -5.12 -21.96
C SER A 178 10.24 -4.62 -23.40
N SER A 179 10.65 -5.44 -24.35
CA SER A 179 10.66 -5.06 -25.78
C SER A 179 9.26 -4.78 -26.36
N THR A 180 8.22 -5.32 -25.74
CA THR A 180 6.82 -5.17 -26.15
C THR A 180 5.99 -4.30 -25.21
N GLY A 181 6.54 -3.89 -24.05
CA GLY A 181 5.80 -3.26 -22.97
C GLY A 181 4.85 -4.22 -22.24
N LYS A 182 5.02 -5.55 -22.42
CA LYS A 182 4.19 -6.60 -21.81
C LYS A 182 5.01 -7.55 -20.95
N LEU A 183 4.32 -8.25 -20.05
CA LEU A 183 4.94 -9.18 -19.09
C LEU A 183 5.62 -10.37 -19.76
N ASP A 184 5.13 -10.87 -20.90
CA ASP A 184 5.68 -12.04 -21.61
C ASP A 184 7.12 -11.88 -22.10
N LYS A 185 7.57 -10.63 -22.25
CA LYS A 185 8.93 -10.27 -22.69
C LYS A 185 9.72 -9.52 -21.65
N SER A 186 9.26 -9.55 -20.42
CA SER A 186 9.97 -9.00 -19.25
C SER A 186 10.77 -10.09 -18.55
N ASP A 187 11.68 -9.68 -17.68
CA ASP A 187 12.45 -10.58 -16.81
C ASP A 187 11.71 -10.96 -15.52
N LEU A 188 10.39 -10.69 -15.43
CA LEU A 188 9.58 -11.04 -14.26
C LEU A 188 9.54 -12.56 -14.09
N SER A 189 9.78 -13.01 -12.86
CA SER A 189 9.52 -14.38 -12.41
C SER A 189 8.32 -14.40 -11.47
N ALA A 190 7.63 -15.54 -11.40
CA ALA A 190 6.56 -15.74 -10.44
C ALA A 190 7.04 -15.67 -8.97
N ASP A 191 8.32 -15.95 -8.73
CA ASP A 191 8.93 -15.91 -7.39
C ASP A 191 9.50 -14.54 -7.02
N ASP A 192 9.42 -13.55 -7.91
CA ASP A 192 9.95 -12.21 -7.63
C ASP A 192 9.12 -11.48 -6.58
N ALA A 193 9.77 -10.75 -5.70
CA ALA A 193 9.11 -9.88 -4.73
C ALA A 193 8.13 -8.89 -5.39
N ALA A 194 8.48 -8.37 -6.56
CA ALA A 194 7.64 -7.47 -7.34
C ALA A 194 6.31 -8.10 -7.79
N ALA A 195 6.22 -9.42 -7.91
CA ALA A 195 5.00 -10.14 -8.29
C ALA A 195 3.99 -10.25 -7.12
N HIS A 196 4.47 -10.17 -5.87
CA HIS A 196 3.65 -10.43 -4.67
C HIS A 196 3.40 -9.19 -3.82
N ILE A 197 4.27 -8.18 -3.88
CA ILE A 197 4.24 -6.99 -3.01
C ILE A 197 3.06 -6.04 -3.25
N CYS A 198 2.25 -6.27 -4.30
CA CYS A 198 1.17 -5.36 -4.64
C CYS A 198 0.12 -5.32 -3.51
N PRO A 199 -0.16 -4.13 -2.91
CA PRO A 199 -1.08 -4.02 -1.79
C PRO A 199 -2.55 -4.12 -2.20
N VAL A 200 -2.80 -4.14 -3.51
CA VAL A 200 -4.13 -4.21 -4.14
C VAL A 200 -4.16 -5.33 -5.19
N GLY A 201 -5.31 -5.52 -5.84
CA GLY A 201 -5.48 -6.54 -6.88
C GLY A 201 -4.95 -6.15 -8.27
N ALA A 202 -3.91 -5.28 -8.37
CA ALA A 202 -3.38 -4.88 -9.66
C ALA A 202 -2.41 -5.90 -10.25
N ILE A 203 -1.52 -6.47 -9.46
CA ILE A 203 -0.61 -7.56 -9.88
C ILE A 203 -0.99 -8.80 -9.07
N LEU A 204 -1.29 -9.88 -9.75
CA LEU A 204 -1.78 -11.11 -9.11
C LEU A 204 -1.21 -12.36 -9.80
N PRO A 205 -0.90 -13.41 -9.02
CA PRO A 205 -0.67 -14.74 -9.54
C PRO A 205 -1.94 -15.28 -10.23
N LYS A 206 -1.78 -15.99 -11.33
CA LYS A 206 -2.88 -16.68 -12.00
C LYS A 206 -3.30 -17.93 -11.23
N ARG A 207 -4.57 -18.29 -11.32
CA ARG A 207 -5.12 -19.55 -10.80
C ARG A 207 -5.11 -19.70 -9.26
N VAL A 208 -4.89 -18.60 -8.54
CA VAL A 208 -4.87 -18.60 -7.06
C VAL A 208 -5.98 -17.73 -6.43
N GLY A 209 -6.84 -17.12 -7.24
CA GLY A 209 -7.95 -16.30 -6.74
C GLY A 209 -9.02 -17.12 -6.02
N PHE A 210 -9.69 -16.48 -5.05
CA PHE A 210 -10.84 -17.02 -4.33
C PHE A 210 -10.58 -18.33 -3.55
N LEU A 211 -9.33 -18.57 -3.14
CA LEU A 211 -8.96 -19.77 -2.38
C LEU A 211 -9.60 -19.81 -0.98
N HIS A 212 -9.84 -18.65 -0.39
CA HIS A 212 -10.44 -18.53 0.92
C HIS A 212 -11.86 -17.97 0.82
N PRO A 213 -12.86 -18.63 1.43
CA PRO A 213 -14.23 -18.14 1.45
C PRO A 213 -14.33 -16.84 2.28
N ILE A 214 -15.37 -16.04 2.00
CA ILE A 214 -15.71 -14.86 2.78
C ILE A 214 -15.86 -15.25 4.26
N GLY A 215 -15.27 -14.50 5.15
CA GLY A 215 -15.19 -14.79 6.58
C GLY A 215 -13.91 -15.53 7.00
N MET A 216 -13.10 -16.02 6.03
CA MET A 216 -11.84 -16.75 6.30
C MET A 216 -10.62 -16.13 5.60
N ARG A 217 -10.78 -14.95 5.01
CA ARG A 217 -9.69 -14.24 4.34
C ARG A 217 -8.87 -13.46 5.36
N LYS A 218 -7.69 -13.02 5.01
CA LYS A 218 -6.72 -12.36 5.91
C LYS A 218 -7.36 -11.27 6.78
N PHE A 219 -7.99 -10.27 6.17
CA PHE A 219 -8.58 -9.14 6.90
C PHE A 219 -10.01 -9.38 7.39
N ASP A 220 -10.62 -10.52 7.06
CA ASP A 220 -11.85 -10.98 7.71
C ASP A 220 -11.55 -11.52 9.13
N ILE A 221 -10.38 -12.17 9.29
CA ILE A 221 -9.95 -12.76 10.57
C ILE A 221 -9.27 -11.74 11.47
N THR A 222 -8.31 -11.00 10.91
CA THR A 222 -7.52 -10.01 11.65
C THR A 222 -7.64 -8.65 10.97
N PRO A 223 -8.41 -7.70 11.56
CA PRO A 223 -8.46 -6.35 11.02
C PRO A 223 -7.06 -5.74 10.91
N ILE A 224 -6.84 -4.94 9.87
CA ILE A 224 -5.50 -4.41 9.53
C ILE A 224 -4.83 -3.63 10.69
N ALA A 225 -5.61 -3.01 11.56
CA ALA A 225 -5.10 -2.29 12.72
C ALA A 225 -4.50 -3.19 13.81
N PHE A 226 -4.80 -4.49 13.79
CA PHE A 226 -4.32 -5.50 14.73
C PHE A 226 -3.30 -6.46 14.11
N GLU A 227 -2.91 -6.22 12.88
CA GLU A 227 -1.87 -7.01 12.23
C GLU A 227 -0.54 -6.85 12.97
N THR A 228 -0.03 -7.95 13.51
CA THR A 228 1.22 -7.95 14.27
C THR A 228 2.41 -7.76 13.33
N PRO A 229 3.38 -6.90 13.69
CA PRO A 229 4.61 -6.78 12.91
C PRO A 229 5.31 -8.14 12.77
N GLY A 230 5.54 -8.59 11.55
CA GLY A 230 6.28 -9.82 11.26
C GLY A 230 5.45 -11.07 10.91
N ALA A 231 4.11 -11.01 10.94
CA ALA A 231 3.29 -12.18 10.60
C ALA A 231 3.29 -12.50 9.08
N ASP A 232 3.50 -11.49 8.21
CA ASP A 232 3.50 -11.65 6.76
C ASP A 232 4.48 -10.68 6.05
N ASP A 233 5.52 -10.22 6.73
CA ASP A 233 6.50 -9.29 6.15
C ASP A 233 7.58 -10.01 5.34
N ALA A 234 7.66 -11.33 5.42
CA ALA A 234 8.48 -12.12 4.53
C ALA A 234 7.76 -12.24 3.18
N ILE A 235 8.37 -11.71 2.15
CA ILE A 235 8.02 -12.00 0.77
C ILE A 235 8.52 -13.43 0.54
N ASP A 236 7.62 -14.44 0.75
CA ASP A 236 7.91 -15.84 0.45
C ASP A 236 8.08 -16.08 -1.05
#